data_e5a13e5d4ff762db037f540d672aa6af
#
_entry.id   e5a13e5d4ff762db037f540d672aa6af
#
_cell.length_a   1.000
_cell.length_b   1.000
_cell.length_c   1.000
_cell.angle_alpha   90.00
_cell.angle_beta   90.00
_cell.angle_gamma   90.00
#
_symmetry.space_group_name_H-M   'P 1'
#
loop_
_entity.id
_entity.type
_entity.pdbx_description
1 polymer ?
#
loop_
_entity_poly.entity_id
_entity_poly.type
_entity_poly.pdbx_seq_one_letter_code
_entity_poly.pdbx_strand_id
1 'polypeptide(L)'
;MLETAETLFAERGVEATKIDDICQAADVAKRTLCNHFPTKAHIVQSLSREAVSRFVALVNDARENGRTNRERLRLLFDRLVDRTHEFKPVHRESVGAFFQVVHGSSDATEGEVRLSAALHALLEAGGPEDLPPGASAETFAELALGAIYSTTLEWIHRDDYDLETRTAEIGAFLVSLLPDR
;
A
#
# COMPACT_ATOMS: atom_id res chain seq x y z
N MET A 1 0.43 20.17 6.06
CA MET A 1 -0.48 20.30 4.90
C MET A 1 -0.92 18.94 4.38
N LEU A 2 -0.02 18.03 3.98
CA LEU A 2 -0.42 16.69 3.50
C LEU A 2 -1.10 15.87 4.59
N GLU A 3 -0.53 15.77 5.78
CA GLU A 3 -1.16 15.08 6.93
C GLU A 3 -2.56 15.63 7.26
N THR A 4 -2.72 16.95 7.22
CA THR A 4 -4.03 17.59 7.44
C THR A 4 -5.04 17.22 6.35
N ALA A 5 -4.57 17.18 5.09
CA ALA A 5 -5.41 16.75 3.98
C ALA A 5 -5.78 15.27 4.09
N GLU A 6 -4.83 14.39 4.45
CA GLU A 6 -5.05 12.97 4.69
C GLU A 6 -6.12 12.75 5.77
N THR A 7 -6.01 13.47 6.90
CA THR A 7 -7.00 13.41 7.98
C THR A 7 -8.40 13.82 7.50
N LEU A 8 -8.51 14.96 6.79
CA LEU A 8 -9.79 15.45 6.30
C LEU A 8 -10.39 14.53 5.23
N PHE A 9 -9.56 13.96 4.35
CA PHE A 9 -10.01 12.98 3.37
C PHE A 9 -10.50 11.69 4.05
N ALA A 10 -9.81 11.25 5.10
CA ALA A 10 -10.23 10.10 5.89
C ALA A 10 -11.55 10.34 6.64
N GLU A 11 -11.78 11.54 7.16
CA GLU A 11 -12.99 11.88 7.93
C GLU A 11 -14.23 12.15 7.06
N ARG A 12 -14.05 12.78 5.90
CA ARG A 12 -15.15 13.37 5.11
C ARG A 12 -15.22 12.86 3.68
N GLY A 13 -14.23 12.08 3.25
CA GLY A 13 -14.05 11.70 1.84
C GLY A 13 -13.32 12.78 1.03
N VAL A 14 -12.73 12.33 -0.08
CA VAL A 14 -11.98 13.21 -1.00
C VAL A 14 -12.91 14.21 -1.68
N GLU A 15 -14.09 13.77 -2.14
CA GLU A 15 -15.01 14.62 -2.87
C GLU A 15 -15.61 15.72 -1.98
N ALA A 16 -16.01 15.41 -0.75
CA ALA A 16 -16.63 16.36 0.17
C ALA A 16 -15.64 17.38 0.75
N THR A 17 -14.35 17.08 0.77
CA THR A 17 -13.31 17.96 1.31
C THR A 17 -12.96 19.08 0.32
N LYS A 18 -13.08 20.34 0.75
CA LYS A 18 -12.71 21.51 -0.06
C LYS A 18 -11.27 21.95 0.23
N ILE A 19 -10.65 22.59 -0.75
CA ILE A 19 -9.31 23.18 -0.59
C ILE A 19 -9.28 24.20 0.56
N ASP A 20 -10.36 24.96 0.73
CA ASP A 20 -10.45 25.96 1.80
C ASP A 20 -10.50 25.32 3.19
N ASP A 21 -11.13 24.15 3.33
CA ASP A 21 -11.14 23.38 4.59
C ASP A 21 -9.73 22.92 4.96
N ILE A 22 -8.96 22.46 3.97
CA ILE A 22 -7.55 22.05 4.17
C ILE A 22 -6.71 23.26 4.58
N CYS A 23 -6.90 24.42 3.93
CA CYS A 23 -6.18 25.63 4.27
C CYS A 23 -6.46 26.08 5.70
N GLN A 24 -7.73 26.06 6.11
CA GLN A 24 -8.15 26.43 7.45
C GLN A 24 -7.57 25.49 8.51
N ALA A 25 -7.66 24.17 8.27
CA ALA A 25 -7.19 23.18 9.23
C ALA A 25 -5.65 23.13 9.33
N ALA A 26 -4.94 23.43 8.23
CA ALA A 26 -3.48 23.47 8.20
C ALA A 26 -2.88 24.83 8.58
N ASP A 27 -3.74 25.81 8.87
CA ASP A 27 -3.34 27.22 9.15
C ASP A 27 -2.41 27.81 8.07
N VAL A 28 -2.82 27.65 6.80
CA VAL A 28 -2.05 28.17 5.65
C VAL A 28 -2.92 28.99 4.73
N ALA A 29 -2.33 30.02 4.11
CA ALA A 29 -3.02 30.77 3.08
C ALA A 29 -3.30 29.89 1.84
N LYS A 30 -4.48 30.08 1.22
CA LYS A 30 -4.86 29.34 0.00
C LYS A 30 -3.80 29.42 -1.11
N ARG A 31 -3.20 30.60 -1.29
CA ARG A 31 -2.11 30.82 -2.24
C ARG A 31 -0.90 29.93 -1.96
N THR A 32 -0.57 29.74 -0.69
CA THR A 32 0.54 28.85 -0.28
C THR A 32 0.24 27.40 -0.62
N LEU A 33 -0.95 26.92 -0.27
CA LEU A 33 -1.37 25.56 -0.60
C LEU A 33 -1.39 25.34 -2.11
N CYS A 34 -2.01 26.26 -2.88
CA CYS A 34 -2.11 26.15 -4.33
C CYS A 34 -0.76 26.26 -5.06
N ASN A 35 0.23 26.92 -4.48
CA ASN A 35 1.60 26.93 -5.03
C ASN A 35 2.26 25.54 -4.93
N HIS A 36 1.96 24.76 -3.90
CA HIS A 36 2.47 23.40 -3.72
C HIS A 36 1.61 22.37 -4.42
N PHE A 37 0.29 22.53 -4.35
CA PHE A 37 -0.71 21.60 -4.88
C PHE A 37 -1.75 22.39 -5.68
N PRO A 38 -1.54 22.55 -7.01
CA PRO A 38 -2.44 23.35 -7.86
C PRO A 38 -3.90 22.90 -7.83
N THR A 39 -4.15 21.61 -7.60
CA THR A 39 -5.51 21.02 -7.50
C THR A 39 -5.57 19.99 -6.39
N LYS A 40 -6.80 19.62 -5.99
CA LYS A 40 -7.07 18.51 -5.05
C LYS A 40 -6.45 17.19 -5.55
N ALA A 41 -6.49 16.95 -6.85
CA ALA A 41 -5.88 15.77 -7.47
C ALA A 41 -4.36 15.69 -7.21
N HIS A 42 -3.63 16.80 -7.20
CA HIS A 42 -2.20 16.81 -6.87
C HIS A 42 -1.94 16.45 -5.40
N ILE A 43 -2.85 16.81 -4.49
CA ILE A 43 -2.77 16.39 -3.08
C ILE A 43 -2.95 14.88 -2.98
N VAL A 44 -4.00 14.32 -3.62
CA VAL A 44 -4.26 12.87 -3.66
C VAL A 44 -3.07 12.13 -4.26
N GLN A 45 -2.51 12.60 -5.36
CA GLN A 45 -1.34 12.02 -6.00
C GLN A 45 -0.11 12.02 -5.07
N SER A 46 0.11 13.10 -4.33
CA SER A 46 1.23 13.18 -3.37
C SER A 46 1.05 12.22 -2.21
N LEU A 47 -0.17 12.08 -1.69
CA LEU A 47 -0.50 11.09 -0.65
C LEU A 47 -0.35 9.65 -1.16
N SER A 48 -0.73 9.39 -2.42
CA SER A 48 -0.54 8.08 -3.04
C SER A 48 0.94 7.71 -3.16
N ARG A 49 1.79 8.65 -3.58
CA ARG A 49 3.26 8.45 -3.63
C ARG A 49 3.84 8.17 -2.25
N GLU A 50 3.35 8.85 -1.22
CA GLU A 50 3.77 8.63 0.16
C GLU A 50 3.32 7.26 0.66
N ALA A 51 2.08 6.83 0.36
CA ALA A 51 1.58 5.50 0.70
C ALA A 51 2.42 4.39 0.02
N VAL A 52 2.75 4.54 -1.26
CA VAL A 52 3.68 3.63 -1.98
C VAL A 52 5.05 3.60 -1.29
N SER A 53 5.59 4.76 -0.92
CA SER A 53 6.90 4.83 -0.26
C SER A 53 6.89 4.16 1.12
N ARG A 54 5.81 4.33 1.90
CA ARG A 54 5.61 3.63 3.18
C ARG A 54 5.54 2.10 2.99
N PHE A 55 4.84 1.62 1.96
CA PHE A 55 4.78 0.19 1.66
C PHE A 55 6.15 -0.36 1.24
N VAL A 56 6.86 0.33 0.34
CA VAL A 56 8.22 -0.06 -0.08
C VAL A 56 9.17 -0.11 1.11
N ALA A 57 9.04 0.80 2.07
CA ALA A 57 9.82 0.77 3.31
C ALA A 57 9.55 -0.49 4.14
N LEU A 58 8.27 -0.93 4.25
CA LEU A 58 7.92 -2.20 4.93
C LEU A 58 8.54 -3.41 4.23
N VAL A 59 8.49 -3.45 2.90
CA VAL A 59 9.08 -4.55 2.12
C VAL A 59 10.60 -4.59 2.32
N ASN A 60 11.28 -3.44 2.26
CA ASN A 60 12.72 -3.36 2.46
C ASN A 60 13.13 -3.78 3.87
N ASP A 61 12.38 -3.34 4.88
CA ASP A 61 12.66 -3.71 6.25
C ASP A 61 12.43 -5.22 6.49
N ALA A 62 11.41 -5.83 5.89
CA ALA A 62 11.23 -7.28 5.91
C ALA A 62 12.38 -8.02 5.19
N ARG A 63 12.87 -7.48 4.07
CA ARG A 63 14.01 -8.01 3.34
C ARG A 63 15.30 -8.01 4.19
N GLU A 64 15.55 -6.94 4.91
CA GLU A 64 16.77 -6.77 5.72
C GLU A 64 16.74 -7.62 6.99
N ASN A 65 15.57 -7.83 7.58
CA ASN A 65 15.42 -8.51 8.87
C ASN A 65 15.12 -10.03 8.76
N GLY A 66 14.65 -10.52 7.61
CA GLY A 66 14.44 -11.94 7.36
C GLY A 66 15.68 -12.62 6.79
N ARG A 67 15.97 -13.86 7.19
CA ARG A 67 17.08 -14.67 6.68
C ARG A 67 16.69 -15.45 5.44
N THR A 68 15.48 -16.01 5.43
CA THR A 68 14.89 -16.78 4.33
C THR A 68 13.73 -16.02 3.71
N ASN A 69 13.34 -16.37 2.48
CA ASN A 69 12.14 -15.77 1.85
C ASN A 69 10.86 -16.05 2.66
N ARG A 70 10.80 -17.21 3.33
CA ARG A 70 9.72 -17.56 4.25
C ARG A 70 9.65 -16.59 5.44
N GLU A 71 10.77 -16.29 6.08
CA GLU A 71 10.84 -15.33 7.18
C GLU A 71 10.51 -13.90 6.69
N ARG A 72 11.08 -13.49 5.55
CA ARG A 72 10.83 -12.17 4.95
C ARG A 72 9.36 -11.94 4.64
N LEU A 73 8.74 -12.91 3.98
CA LEU A 73 7.33 -12.81 3.63
C LEU A 73 6.44 -12.82 4.87
N ARG A 74 6.75 -13.64 5.88
CA ARG A 74 6.05 -13.63 7.18
C ARG A 74 6.14 -12.26 7.82
N LEU A 75 7.36 -11.70 7.98
CA LEU A 75 7.55 -10.36 8.55
C LEU A 75 6.78 -9.29 7.80
N LEU A 76 6.74 -9.35 6.47
CA LEU A 76 5.95 -8.41 5.68
C LEU A 76 4.45 -8.52 5.99
N PHE A 77 3.89 -9.74 5.96
CA PHE A 77 2.47 -9.93 6.20
C PHE A 77 2.06 -9.65 7.65
N ASP A 78 2.88 -9.99 8.64
CA ASP A 78 2.64 -9.62 10.04
C ASP A 78 2.51 -8.10 10.19
N ARG A 79 3.39 -7.32 9.56
CA ARG A 79 3.30 -5.85 9.55
C ARG A 79 2.12 -5.31 8.76
N LEU A 80 1.73 -5.97 7.67
CA LEU A 80 0.52 -5.58 6.93
C LEU A 80 -0.72 -5.81 7.79
N VAL A 81 -0.79 -6.93 8.53
CA VAL A 81 -1.87 -7.22 9.48
C VAL A 81 -1.91 -6.16 10.58
N ASP A 82 -0.78 -5.85 11.21
CA ASP A 82 -0.71 -4.81 12.25
C ASP A 82 -1.26 -3.46 11.73
N ARG A 83 -0.99 -3.13 10.48
CA ARG A 83 -1.47 -1.89 9.88
C ARG A 83 -2.95 -1.90 9.52
N THR A 84 -3.60 -3.06 9.42
CA THR A 84 -5.05 -3.10 9.14
C THR A 84 -5.87 -2.39 10.22
N HIS A 85 -5.36 -2.34 11.46
CA HIS A 85 -6.01 -1.61 12.56
C HIS A 85 -6.11 -0.09 12.33
N GLU A 86 -5.25 0.47 11.47
CA GLU A 86 -5.29 1.87 11.07
C GLU A 86 -6.42 2.15 10.08
N PHE A 87 -6.89 1.12 9.36
CA PHE A 87 -7.92 1.23 8.33
C PHE A 87 -9.33 1.08 8.92
N LYS A 88 -10.06 2.18 8.89
CA LYS A 88 -11.49 2.23 9.28
C LYS A 88 -12.36 2.30 8.03
N PRO A 89 -13.64 1.92 8.11
CA PRO A 89 -14.56 2.03 6.96
C PRO A 89 -14.59 3.42 6.31
N VAL A 90 -14.42 4.48 7.09
CA VAL A 90 -14.35 5.87 6.60
C VAL A 90 -13.16 6.12 5.66
N HIS A 91 -12.11 5.31 5.72
CA HIS A 91 -10.93 5.44 4.85
C HIS A 91 -11.10 4.81 3.46
N ARG A 92 -12.18 4.04 3.21
CA ARG A 92 -12.39 3.31 1.95
C ARG A 92 -12.37 4.23 0.73
N GLU A 93 -13.05 5.38 0.80
CA GLU A 93 -13.08 6.33 -0.31
C GLU A 93 -11.68 6.89 -0.62
N SER A 94 -10.93 7.30 0.40
CA SER A 94 -9.58 7.83 0.21
C SER A 94 -8.59 6.78 -0.27
N VAL A 95 -8.65 5.56 0.28
CA VAL A 95 -7.82 4.43 -0.18
C VAL A 95 -8.19 4.06 -1.62
N GLY A 96 -9.48 4.03 -1.96
CA GLY A 96 -9.95 3.82 -3.33
C GLY A 96 -9.45 4.89 -4.31
N ALA A 97 -9.50 6.16 -3.91
CA ALA A 97 -8.95 7.25 -4.71
C ALA A 97 -7.43 7.12 -4.90
N PHE A 98 -6.69 6.74 -3.86
CA PHE A 98 -5.24 6.48 -3.96
C PHE A 98 -4.95 5.29 -4.87
N PHE A 99 -5.75 4.23 -4.77
CA PHE A 99 -5.63 3.05 -5.61
C PHE A 99 -5.86 3.36 -7.10
N GLN A 100 -6.86 4.19 -7.41
CA GLN A 100 -7.10 4.65 -8.77
C GLN A 100 -5.95 5.49 -9.34
N VAL A 101 -5.29 6.31 -8.51
CA VAL A 101 -4.10 7.07 -8.92
C VAL A 101 -2.94 6.12 -9.20
N VAL A 102 -2.74 5.08 -8.39
CA VAL A 102 -1.67 4.09 -8.60
C VAL A 102 -1.89 3.27 -9.88
N HIS A 103 -3.13 3.00 -10.27
CA HIS A 103 -3.46 2.13 -11.43
C HIS A 103 -4.06 2.87 -12.64
N GLY A 104 -4.37 4.15 -12.56
CA GLY A 104 -5.16 4.87 -13.57
C GLY A 104 -4.43 5.96 -14.37
N SER A 105 -3.17 6.26 -14.09
CA SER A 105 -2.40 7.32 -14.76
C SER A 105 -0.99 6.88 -15.15
N SER A 106 -0.29 7.66 -15.98
CA SER A 106 1.12 7.39 -16.31
C SER A 106 2.05 7.42 -15.09
N ASP A 107 1.71 8.18 -14.06
CA ASP A 107 2.41 8.18 -12.76
C ASP A 107 2.12 6.92 -11.94
N ALA A 108 0.99 6.25 -12.19
CA ALA A 108 0.62 4.98 -11.61
C ALA A 108 1.64 3.89 -11.97
N THR A 109 2.07 3.87 -13.23
CA THR A 109 3.07 2.91 -13.70
C THR A 109 4.37 3.00 -12.90
N GLU A 110 4.79 4.19 -12.47
CA GLU A 110 5.97 4.36 -11.63
C GLU A 110 5.75 3.77 -10.22
N GLY A 111 4.60 4.01 -9.61
CA GLY A 111 4.25 3.45 -8.29
C GLY A 111 4.18 1.91 -8.32
N GLU A 112 3.51 1.36 -9.32
CA GLU A 112 3.36 -0.08 -9.55
C GLU A 112 4.71 -0.77 -9.81
N VAL A 113 5.55 -0.17 -10.66
CA VAL A 113 6.92 -0.64 -10.92
C VAL A 113 7.74 -0.64 -9.63
N ARG A 114 7.61 0.38 -8.79
CA ARG A 114 8.33 0.44 -7.50
C ARG A 114 7.88 -0.63 -6.51
N LEU A 115 6.58 -0.92 -6.42
CA LEU A 115 6.02 -1.96 -5.55
C LEU A 115 6.46 -3.35 -6.02
N SER A 116 6.31 -3.63 -7.32
CA SER A 116 6.75 -4.89 -7.93
C SER A 116 8.25 -5.10 -7.76
N ALA A 117 9.08 -4.08 -8.04
CA ALA A 117 10.53 -4.17 -7.89
C ALA A 117 10.95 -4.41 -6.43
N ALA A 118 10.27 -3.82 -5.45
CA ALA A 118 10.59 -4.04 -4.04
C ALA A 118 10.28 -5.49 -3.61
N LEU A 119 9.12 -6.04 -4.00
CA LEU A 119 8.76 -7.43 -3.71
C LEU A 119 9.67 -8.43 -4.44
N HIS A 120 10.00 -8.15 -5.70
CA HIS A 120 10.98 -8.95 -6.45
C HIS A 120 12.33 -8.99 -5.71
N ALA A 121 12.87 -7.84 -5.31
CA ALA A 121 14.14 -7.76 -4.59
C ALA A 121 14.10 -8.45 -3.22
N LEU A 122 12.94 -8.47 -2.53
CA LEU A 122 12.75 -9.22 -1.29
C LEU A 122 12.93 -10.72 -1.53
N LEU A 123 12.31 -11.26 -2.58
CA LEU A 123 12.31 -12.69 -2.89
C LEU A 123 13.62 -13.16 -3.55
N GLU A 124 14.24 -12.31 -4.36
CA GLU A 124 15.53 -12.60 -5.00
C GLU A 124 16.65 -12.73 -3.96
N ALA A 125 16.53 -12.04 -2.82
CA ALA A 125 17.53 -12.03 -1.77
C ALA A 125 17.75 -13.42 -1.11
N GLY A 126 16.80 -14.38 -1.22
CA GLY A 126 16.94 -15.73 -0.70
C GLY A 126 17.56 -16.72 -1.68
N GLY A 127 17.63 -16.36 -2.96
CA GLY A 127 18.09 -17.25 -4.03
C GLY A 127 17.03 -18.27 -4.51
N PRO A 128 17.36 -19.03 -5.56
CA PRO A 128 16.41 -19.96 -6.19
C PRO A 128 15.94 -21.10 -5.27
N GLU A 129 16.79 -21.53 -4.35
CA GLU A 129 16.49 -22.60 -3.39
C GLU A 129 15.49 -22.19 -2.30
N ASP A 130 15.27 -20.89 -2.12
CA ASP A 130 14.30 -20.31 -1.17
C ASP A 130 12.94 -20.04 -1.84
N LEU A 131 12.73 -20.53 -3.05
CA LEU A 131 11.48 -20.41 -3.82
C LEU A 131 10.83 -21.77 -4.01
N PRO A 132 9.52 -21.84 -4.28
CA PRO A 132 8.85 -23.09 -4.63
C PRO A 132 9.45 -23.67 -5.91
N PRO A 133 9.47 -25.01 -6.08
CA PRO A 133 9.96 -25.65 -7.28
C PRO A 133 9.28 -25.10 -8.55
N GLY A 134 10.07 -24.61 -9.50
CA GLY A 134 9.58 -24.07 -10.76
C GLY A 134 9.07 -22.62 -10.71
N ALA A 135 9.08 -21.98 -9.56
CA ALA A 135 8.74 -20.55 -9.44
C ALA A 135 9.98 -19.66 -9.59
N SER A 136 9.82 -18.50 -10.24
CA SER A 136 10.79 -17.42 -10.19
C SER A 136 10.43 -16.40 -9.12
N ALA A 137 11.41 -15.59 -8.68
CA ALA A 137 11.17 -14.47 -7.78
C ALA A 137 10.16 -13.47 -8.36
N GLU A 138 10.21 -13.24 -9.68
CA GLU A 138 9.28 -12.39 -10.41
C GLU A 138 7.85 -12.91 -10.32
N THR A 139 7.62 -14.17 -10.69
CA THR A 139 6.28 -14.79 -10.63
C THR A 139 5.70 -14.79 -9.21
N PHE A 140 6.54 -15.07 -8.21
CA PHE A 140 6.07 -15.08 -6.83
C PHE A 140 5.79 -13.66 -6.30
N ALA A 141 6.57 -12.66 -6.72
CA ALA A 141 6.31 -11.25 -6.40
C ALA A 141 5.00 -10.76 -7.00
N GLU A 142 4.72 -11.10 -8.27
CA GLU A 142 3.44 -10.79 -8.93
C GLU A 142 2.26 -11.43 -8.21
N LEU A 143 2.39 -12.69 -7.79
CA LEU A 143 1.35 -13.39 -7.03
C LEU A 143 1.09 -12.70 -5.67
N ALA A 144 2.16 -12.36 -4.94
CA ALA A 144 2.05 -11.67 -3.64
C ALA A 144 1.43 -10.28 -3.78
N LEU A 145 1.86 -9.51 -4.78
CA LEU A 145 1.32 -8.18 -5.05
C LEU A 145 -0.16 -8.25 -5.48
N GLY A 146 -0.50 -9.18 -6.36
CA GLY A 146 -1.88 -9.43 -6.79
C GLY A 146 -2.79 -9.82 -5.62
N ALA A 147 -2.31 -10.63 -4.69
CA ALA A 147 -3.04 -11.00 -3.49
C ALA A 147 -3.30 -9.78 -2.57
N ILE A 148 -2.29 -8.93 -2.34
CA ILE A 148 -2.42 -7.69 -1.56
C ILE A 148 -3.42 -6.73 -2.23
N TYR A 149 -3.34 -6.59 -3.54
CA TYR A 149 -4.27 -5.75 -4.30
C TYR A 149 -5.70 -6.26 -4.23
N SER A 150 -5.91 -7.54 -4.45
CA SER A 150 -7.24 -8.16 -4.37
C SER A 150 -7.86 -7.97 -2.99
N THR A 151 -7.08 -8.20 -1.92
CA THR A 151 -7.53 -8.00 -0.53
C THR A 151 -7.94 -6.55 -0.26
N THR A 152 -7.14 -5.60 -0.73
CA THR A 152 -7.43 -4.16 -0.58
C THR A 152 -8.68 -3.76 -1.37
N LEU A 153 -8.83 -4.23 -2.61
CA LEU A 153 -9.99 -3.93 -3.45
C LEU A 153 -11.29 -4.51 -2.88
N GLU A 154 -11.27 -5.75 -2.38
CA GLU A 154 -12.42 -6.36 -1.73
C GLU A 154 -12.84 -5.54 -0.50
N TRP A 155 -11.88 -5.10 0.32
CA TRP A 155 -12.19 -4.25 1.47
C TRP A 155 -12.76 -2.88 1.09
N ILE A 156 -12.29 -2.27 -0.01
CA ILE A 156 -12.84 -1.00 -0.51
C ILE A 156 -14.32 -1.14 -0.89
N HIS A 157 -14.69 -2.27 -1.51
CA HIS A 157 -16.01 -2.45 -2.11
C HIS A 157 -17.02 -3.22 -1.25
N ARG A 158 -16.57 -3.87 -0.17
CA ARG A 158 -17.42 -4.74 0.66
C ARG A 158 -17.40 -4.31 2.12
N ASP A 159 -18.57 -3.99 2.67
CA ASP A 159 -18.69 -3.55 4.06
C ASP A 159 -18.44 -4.67 5.08
N ASP A 160 -18.74 -5.90 4.70
CA ASP A 160 -18.60 -7.11 5.51
C ASP A 160 -17.21 -7.77 5.40
N TYR A 161 -16.26 -7.15 4.67
CA TYR A 161 -14.94 -7.74 4.45
C TYR A 161 -14.01 -7.48 5.63
N ASP A 162 -13.57 -8.56 6.27
CA ASP A 162 -12.59 -8.53 7.36
C ASP A 162 -11.17 -8.48 6.77
N LEU A 163 -10.64 -7.25 6.64
CA LEU A 163 -9.32 -7.01 6.05
C LEU A 163 -8.21 -7.67 6.86
N GLU A 164 -8.29 -7.63 8.19
CA GLU A 164 -7.28 -8.20 9.08
C GLU A 164 -7.18 -9.71 8.92
N THR A 165 -8.28 -10.42 9.14
CA THR A 165 -8.34 -11.88 9.01
C THR A 165 -7.93 -12.33 7.59
N ARG A 166 -8.41 -11.66 6.54
CA ARG A 166 -8.10 -12.05 5.15
C ARG A 166 -6.63 -11.79 4.80
N THR A 167 -6.05 -10.69 5.28
CA THR A 167 -4.62 -10.42 5.08
C THR A 167 -3.77 -11.48 5.78
N ALA A 168 -4.12 -11.87 7.01
CA ALA A 168 -3.42 -12.91 7.76
C ALA A 168 -3.52 -14.28 7.06
N GLU A 169 -4.71 -14.70 6.62
CA GLU A 169 -4.94 -15.98 5.93
C GLU A 169 -4.15 -16.07 4.61
N ILE A 170 -4.19 -15.01 3.80
CA ILE A 170 -3.47 -14.95 2.52
C ILE A 170 -1.96 -14.95 2.76
N GLY A 171 -1.49 -14.18 3.74
CA GLY A 171 -0.09 -14.18 4.13
C GLY A 171 0.39 -15.56 4.57
N ALA A 172 -0.36 -16.22 5.46
CA ALA A 172 -0.05 -17.58 5.91
C ALA A 172 -0.01 -18.58 4.76
N PHE A 173 -0.95 -18.47 3.81
CA PHE A 173 -0.99 -19.32 2.61
C PHE A 173 0.25 -19.10 1.74
N LEU A 174 0.58 -17.86 1.38
CA LEU A 174 1.76 -17.56 0.56
C LEU A 174 3.06 -18.02 1.25
N VAL A 175 3.18 -17.81 2.56
CA VAL A 175 4.32 -18.30 3.36
C VAL A 175 4.41 -19.82 3.33
N SER A 176 3.27 -20.54 3.34
CA SER A 176 3.25 -22.00 3.30
C SER A 176 3.75 -22.60 1.98
N LEU A 177 3.73 -21.83 0.90
CA LEU A 177 4.28 -22.24 -0.40
C LEU A 177 5.80 -22.23 -0.46
N LEU A 178 6.45 -21.47 0.43
CA LEU A 178 7.90 -21.34 0.50
C LEU A 178 8.52 -22.50 1.29
N PRO A 179 9.75 -22.94 0.94
CA PRO A 179 10.44 -24.04 1.62
C PRO A 179 10.59 -23.82 3.14
N ASP A 180 10.51 -24.91 3.92
CA ASP A 180 10.86 -24.94 5.34
C ASP A 180 12.39 -25.12 5.47
N ARG A 181 13.12 -24.02 5.64
CA ARG A 181 14.57 -24.05 5.85
C ARG A 181 14.98 -23.21 7.04
#